data_365a26e93b222a9fd9584d64ddef3f96
#
_entry.id   365a26e93b222a9fd9584d64ddef3f96
#
_cell.length_a   1.000
_cell.length_b   1.000
_cell.length_c   1.000
_cell.angle_alpha   90.00
_cell.angle_beta   90.00
_cell.angle_gamma   90.00
#
_symmetry.space_group_name_H-M   'P 1'
#
loop_
_entity.id
_entity.type
_entity.pdbx_description
1 polymer ?
#
loop_
_entity_poly.entity_id
_entity_poly.type
_entity_poly.pdbx_seq_one_letter_code
_entity_poly.pdbx_strand_id
1 'polypeptide(L)'
;MKKSIIYLLGIAVVIPAFMSCSDFLDQNPDLRTTLDSEEKIANILVSAYISGAGSYQLVAELSSDNVCDYGITKNYNQFYQDVYEWAEEVTSNNDAPRNIWSSNYNNIANANQALSAIEELGGPTTTRLKASKGEALICRAYSHFVLANMFCMPYNPATAGNCLGIPYMDHAETDLNPRYERGTLQEVYEMIGKDIEAGIPLIDDTAYSVPKYHFNYKAACCFASRYYLFMQDWDNAIKYATMALSLIHISEPTRRSYIS
;
A
#
# COMPACT_ATOMS: atom_id res chain seq x y z
N MET A 1 61.97 -23.63 25.51
CA MET A 1 60.74 -23.69 26.29
C MET A 1 60.07 -22.30 26.44
N LYS A 2 60.71 -21.20 26.81
CA LYS A 2 60.07 -19.88 27.01
C LYS A 2 59.47 -19.27 25.72
N LYS A 3 60.06 -19.45 24.54
CA LYS A 3 59.49 -18.94 23.27
C LYS A 3 58.27 -19.68 22.79
N SER A 4 58.18 -20.99 23.01
CA SER A 4 56.99 -21.78 22.64
C SER A 4 55.75 -21.45 23.48
N ILE A 5 55.95 -21.08 24.75
CA ILE A 5 54.86 -20.66 25.64
C ILE A 5 54.25 -19.31 25.21
N ILE A 6 55.10 -18.38 24.72
CA ILE A 6 54.66 -17.04 24.23
C ILE A 6 53.81 -17.20 22.97
N TYR A 7 54.18 -18.10 22.05
CA TYR A 7 53.36 -18.37 20.85
C TYR A 7 52.04 -19.04 21.18
N LEU A 8 51.99 -19.97 22.15
CA LEU A 8 50.79 -20.60 22.63
C LEU A 8 49.85 -19.60 23.34
N LEU A 9 50.38 -18.68 24.14
CA LEU A 9 49.61 -17.60 24.76
C LEU A 9 49.10 -16.61 23.71
N GLY A 10 49.88 -16.28 22.68
CA GLY A 10 49.43 -15.41 21.59
C GLY A 10 48.27 -16.00 20.78
N ILE A 11 48.27 -17.30 20.50
CA ILE A 11 47.22 -17.99 19.78
C ILE A 11 45.95 -18.11 20.64
N ALA A 12 46.06 -18.33 21.96
CA ALA A 12 44.94 -18.43 22.88
C ALA A 12 44.18 -17.10 23.08
N VAL A 13 44.80 -15.93 22.81
CA VAL A 13 44.16 -14.63 22.91
C VAL A 13 43.48 -14.20 21.60
N VAL A 14 43.98 -14.72 20.44
CA VAL A 14 43.40 -14.36 19.13
C VAL A 14 42.11 -15.15 18.78
N ILE A 15 42.00 -16.39 19.25
CA ILE A 15 40.84 -17.25 18.94
C ILE A 15 39.50 -16.69 19.49
N PRO A 16 39.39 -16.16 20.72
CA PRO A 16 38.14 -15.59 21.18
C PRO A 16 37.74 -14.25 20.52
N ALA A 17 38.67 -13.57 19.84
CA ALA A 17 38.35 -12.32 19.15
C ALA A 17 37.53 -12.52 17.85
N PHE A 18 37.54 -13.72 17.29
CA PHE A 18 36.75 -14.05 16.09
C PHE A 18 35.39 -14.66 16.38
N MET A 19 35.05 -15.00 17.63
CA MET A 19 33.75 -15.61 17.98
C MET A 19 32.75 -14.58 18.52
N SER A 20 33.08 -13.30 18.60
CA SER A 20 32.27 -12.29 19.30
C SER A 20 31.35 -11.45 18.42
N CYS A 21 31.24 -11.71 17.13
CA CYS A 21 30.50 -10.80 16.23
C CYS A 21 29.25 -11.39 15.54
N SER A 22 28.91 -12.68 15.69
CA SER A 22 27.73 -13.23 15.04
C SER A 22 26.41 -12.77 15.68
N ASP A 23 26.31 -12.81 17.00
CA ASP A 23 25.07 -12.48 17.72
C ASP A 23 24.72 -10.98 17.69
N PHE A 24 25.72 -10.12 17.48
CA PHE A 24 25.49 -8.66 17.39
C PHE A 24 25.00 -8.23 16.01
N LEU A 25 25.34 -8.97 14.97
CA LEU A 25 24.90 -8.70 13.59
C LEU A 25 23.54 -9.35 13.27
N ASP A 26 23.14 -10.37 14.03
CA ASP A 26 21.86 -11.05 13.90
C ASP A 26 20.74 -10.37 14.71
N GLN A 27 21.06 -9.40 15.55
CA GLN A 27 20.04 -8.60 16.22
C GLN A 27 19.55 -7.48 15.30
N ASN A 28 18.25 -7.50 14.99
CA ASN A 28 17.60 -6.37 14.34
C ASN A 28 17.94 -5.07 15.09
N PRO A 29 18.44 -4.02 14.42
CA PRO A 29 18.89 -2.77 15.07
C PRO A 29 17.80 -2.05 15.86
N ASP A 30 16.53 -2.39 15.65
CA ASP A 30 15.40 -1.82 16.37
C ASP A 30 14.46 -2.92 16.91
N LEU A 31 14.74 -3.37 18.13
CA LEU A 31 13.91 -4.36 18.86
C LEU A 31 12.48 -3.87 19.16
N ARG A 32 12.16 -2.60 18.87
CA ARG A 32 10.84 -2.02 19.10
C ARG A 32 9.83 -2.35 17.99
N THR A 33 10.27 -2.95 16.89
CA THR A 33 9.48 -3.14 15.67
C THR A 33 9.34 -4.58 15.17
N THR A 34 9.65 -5.59 15.99
CA THR A 34 9.34 -6.97 15.61
C THR A 34 7.83 -7.18 15.58
N LEU A 35 7.29 -7.60 14.44
CA LEU A 35 5.86 -7.87 14.22
C LEU A 35 5.52 -9.31 14.66
N ASP A 36 5.68 -9.59 15.94
CA ASP A 36 5.58 -10.91 16.56
C ASP A 36 4.19 -11.25 17.12
N SER A 37 3.19 -10.41 16.85
CA SER A 37 1.83 -10.60 17.34
C SER A 37 0.78 -10.04 16.38
N GLU A 38 -0.43 -10.61 16.42
CA GLU A 38 -1.59 -10.16 15.64
C GLU A 38 -1.90 -8.67 15.87
N GLU A 39 -1.70 -8.20 17.08
CA GLU A 39 -1.95 -6.79 17.45
C GLU A 39 -0.95 -5.86 16.76
N LYS A 40 0.35 -6.21 16.76
CA LYS A 40 1.37 -5.42 16.08
C LYS A 40 1.17 -5.40 14.57
N ILE A 41 0.73 -6.53 13.99
CA ILE A 41 0.38 -6.62 12.57
C ILE A 41 -0.82 -5.71 12.25
N ALA A 42 -1.86 -5.73 13.07
CA ALA A 42 -3.00 -4.82 12.89
C ALA A 42 -2.58 -3.34 13.04
N ASN A 43 -1.66 -3.03 13.93
CA ASN A 43 -1.17 -1.68 14.15
C ASN A 43 -0.33 -1.15 12.96
N ILE A 44 0.53 -1.97 12.33
CA ILE A 44 1.28 -1.53 11.15
C ILE A 44 0.35 -1.30 9.96
N LEU A 45 -0.74 -2.04 9.82
CA LEU A 45 -1.71 -1.86 8.77
C LEU A 45 -2.41 -0.50 8.81
N VAL A 46 -2.51 0.15 9.98
CA VAL A 46 -2.99 1.53 10.06
C VAL A 46 -2.12 2.48 9.24
N SER A 47 -0.81 2.18 9.12
CA SER A 47 0.14 2.94 8.31
C SER A 47 0.17 2.52 6.83
N ALA A 48 -0.62 1.52 6.42
CA ALA A 48 -0.76 1.11 5.02
C ALA A 48 -1.84 1.92 4.27
N TYR A 49 -2.49 2.86 4.94
CA TYR A 49 -3.48 3.76 4.35
C TYR A 49 -2.87 5.10 3.98
N ILE A 50 -3.45 5.75 2.97
CA ILE A 50 -3.06 7.11 2.59
C ILE A 50 -3.39 8.04 3.74
N SER A 51 -2.37 8.63 4.35
CA SER A 51 -2.49 9.60 5.43
C SER A 51 -2.06 10.98 4.96
N GLY A 52 -2.93 11.97 5.08
CA GLY A 52 -2.73 13.42 5.10
C GLY A 52 -1.77 14.10 4.11
N ALA A 53 -0.63 13.50 3.81
CA ALA A 53 0.32 14.01 2.82
C ALA A 53 0.18 13.25 1.50
N GLY A 54 0.19 13.97 0.37
CA GLY A 54 0.09 13.35 -0.95
C GLY A 54 -1.35 13.03 -1.37
N SER A 55 -2.26 13.99 -1.17
CA SER A 55 -3.65 13.89 -1.65
C SER A 55 -3.69 13.89 -3.18
N TYR A 56 -3.64 12.70 -3.77
CA TYR A 56 -3.74 12.56 -5.22
C TYR A 56 -5.08 13.06 -5.79
N GLN A 57 -6.16 13.02 -4.99
CA GLN A 57 -7.48 13.46 -5.42
C GLN A 57 -7.50 14.94 -5.78
N LEU A 58 -6.87 15.79 -4.95
CA LEU A 58 -6.80 17.23 -5.21
C LEU A 58 -6.00 17.52 -6.48
N VAL A 59 -4.86 16.87 -6.65
CA VAL A 59 -4.03 17.05 -7.85
C VAL A 59 -4.77 16.57 -9.10
N ALA A 60 -5.42 15.39 -9.02
CA ALA A 60 -6.19 14.86 -10.14
C ALA A 60 -7.38 15.77 -10.50
N GLU A 61 -8.09 16.33 -9.51
CA GLU A 61 -9.22 17.21 -9.73
C GLU A 61 -8.77 18.55 -10.34
N LEU A 62 -7.70 19.15 -9.82
CA LEU A 62 -7.13 20.40 -10.37
C LEU A 62 -6.62 20.24 -11.81
N SER A 63 -6.15 19.05 -12.17
CA SER A 63 -5.68 18.73 -13.52
C SER A 63 -6.80 18.32 -14.48
N SER A 64 -8.05 18.32 -14.02
CA SER A 64 -9.22 17.93 -14.81
C SER A 64 -9.97 19.15 -15.37
N ASP A 65 -10.96 18.90 -16.23
CA ASP A 65 -11.87 19.90 -16.77
C ASP A 65 -13.05 20.24 -15.82
N ASN A 66 -13.06 19.66 -14.60
CA ASN A 66 -14.08 19.96 -13.58
C ASN A 66 -13.80 21.24 -12.80
N VAL A 67 -12.60 21.82 -12.93
CA VAL A 67 -12.17 23.02 -12.21
C VAL A 67 -12.03 24.20 -13.19
N CYS A 68 -12.51 25.36 -12.76
CA CYS A 68 -12.42 26.60 -13.52
C CYS A 68 -11.81 27.71 -12.65
N ASP A 69 -10.82 28.43 -13.19
CA ASP A 69 -10.27 29.63 -12.55
C ASP A 69 -11.17 30.84 -12.86
N TYR A 70 -11.71 31.46 -11.83
CA TYR A 70 -12.51 32.68 -11.92
C TYR A 70 -11.68 33.99 -11.82
N GLY A 71 -10.38 33.90 -11.65
CA GLY A 71 -9.45 35.04 -11.66
C GLY A 71 -9.60 36.02 -10.48
N ILE A 72 -10.35 35.69 -9.44
CA ILE A 72 -10.78 36.63 -8.42
C ILE A 72 -9.82 36.80 -7.26
N THR A 73 -8.94 35.84 -6.97
CA THR A 73 -8.10 35.86 -5.77
C THR A 73 -6.64 35.55 -6.05
N LYS A 74 -5.78 36.37 -5.50
CA LYS A 74 -4.32 36.23 -5.57
C LYS A 74 -3.72 35.45 -4.38
N ASN A 75 -4.53 34.79 -3.57
CA ASN A 75 -4.10 34.16 -2.31
C ASN A 75 -4.13 32.61 -2.35
N TYR A 76 -3.93 32.01 -3.51
CA TYR A 76 -3.75 30.58 -3.59
C TYR A 76 -2.27 30.21 -3.64
N ASN A 77 -1.98 28.99 -3.20
CA ASN A 77 -0.65 28.44 -3.26
C ASN A 77 -0.22 28.27 -4.73
N GLN A 78 0.96 28.77 -5.09
CA GLN A 78 1.51 28.66 -6.46
C GLN A 78 1.49 27.20 -6.97
N PHE A 79 1.70 26.24 -6.08
CA PHE A 79 1.61 24.81 -6.41
C PHE A 79 0.29 24.43 -7.08
N TYR A 80 -0.85 24.90 -6.57
CA TYR A 80 -2.15 24.54 -7.13
C TYR A 80 -2.41 25.22 -8.47
N GLN A 81 -1.86 26.40 -8.67
CA GLN A 81 -1.89 27.06 -9.98
C GLN A 81 -1.04 26.30 -10.98
N ASP A 82 0.18 25.90 -10.61
CA ASP A 82 1.09 25.14 -11.46
C ASP A 82 0.44 23.81 -11.89
N VAL A 83 -0.24 23.12 -10.97
CA VAL A 83 -0.99 21.89 -11.27
C VAL A 83 -2.14 22.15 -12.23
N TYR A 84 -2.93 23.21 -12.01
CA TYR A 84 -4.04 23.59 -12.86
C TYR A 84 -3.59 23.96 -14.29
N GLU A 85 -2.48 24.68 -14.40
CA GLU A 85 -1.87 25.10 -15.67
C GLU A 85 -1.01 24.00 -16.34
N TRP A 86 -0.89 22.83 -15.75
CA TRP A 86 -0.02 21.74 -16.23
C TRP A 86 1.44 22.17 -16.38
N ALA A 87 1.93 23.00 -15.46
CA ALA A 87 3.31 23.46 -15.45
C ALA A 87 4.29 22.31 -15.27
N GLU A 88 5.44 22.37 -15.95
CA GLU A 88 6.45 21.33 -15.92
C GLU A 88 7.14 21.22 -14.54
N GLU A 89 7.39 22.35 -13.91
CA GLU A 89 8.00 22.44 -12.59
C GLU A 89 6.94 22.80 -11.57
N VAL A 90 6.80 21.99 -10.55
CA VAL A 90 5.84 22.21 -9.49
C VAL A 90 6.57 22.49 -8.19
N THR A 91 6.23 23.59 -7.54
CA THR A 91 6.83 23.98 -6.26
C THR A 91 6.62 22.93 -5.19
N SER A 92 7.51 22.86 -4.20
CA SER A 92 7.42 21.92 -3.09
C SER A 92 6.13 22.12 -2.29
N ASN A 93 5.32 21.05 -2.21
CA ASN A 93 4.07 21.00 -1.44
C ASN A 93 3.86 19.58 -0.93
N ASN A 94 3.03 19.41 0.11
CA ASN A 94 2.68 18.10 0.65
C ASN A 94 1.96 17.22 -0.39
N ASP A 95 1.20 17.82 -1.30
CA ASP A 95 0.48 17.14 -2.38
C ASP A 95 1.29 17.02 -3.68
N ALA A 96 2.58 17.40 -3.67
CA ALA A 96 3.42 17.29 -4.84
C ALA A 96 3.53 15.82 -5.34
N PRO A 97 3.66 15.59 -6.66
CA PRO A 97 3.75 14.25 -7.24
C PRO A 97 4.79 13.34 -6.56
N ARG A 98 5.92 13.93 -6.13
CA ARG A 98 6.95 13.23 -5.36
C ARG A 98 6.42 12.65 -4.05
N ASN A 99 5.58 13.40 -3.34
CA ASN A 99 5.01 12.96 -2.07
C ASN A 99 3.89 11.93 -2.29
N ILE A 100 3.10 12.07 -3.36
CA ILE A 100 2.13 11.04 -3.78
C ILE A 100 2.86 9.72 -4.05
N TRP A 101 3.97 9.77 -4.80
CA TRP A 101 4.79 8.61 -5.08
C TRP A 101 5.33 7.96 -3.81
N SER A 102 6.06 8.72 -2.99
CA SER A 102 6.72 8.16 -1.80
C SER A 102 5.72 7.68 -0.75
N SER A 103 4.60 8.40 -0.52
CA SER A 103 3.60 7.97 0.46
C SER A 103 2.92 6.65 0.06
N ASN A 104 2.57 6.48 -1.23
CA ASN A 104 1.98 5.23 -1.69
C ASN A 104 2.96 4.05 -1.60
N TYR A 105 4.24 4.24 -1.95
CA TYR A 105 5.23 3.17 -1.75
C TYR A 105 5.50 2.87 -0.26
N ASN A 106 5.41 3.85 0.64
CA ASN A 106 5.43 3.60 2.07
C ASN A 106 4.23 2.76 2.54
N ASN A 107 3.04 3.04 2.01
CA ASN A 107 1.85 2.24 2.31
C ASN A 107 2.03 0.78 1.84
N ILE A 108 2.57 0.59 0.63
CA ILE A 108 2.90 -0.72 0.07
C ILE A 108 3.93 -1.44 0.94
N ALA A 109 4.97 -0.75 1.39
CA ALA A 109 5.99 -1.32 2.27
C ALA A 109 5.39 -1.81 3.59
N ASN A 110 4.51 -1.01 4.22
CA ASN A 110 3.81 -1.41 5.45
C ASN A 110 2.88 -2.62 5.21
N ALA A 111 2.17 -2.66 4.09
CA ALA A 111 1.35 -3.81 3.72
C ALA A 111 2.20 -5.08 3.50
N ASN A 112 3.34 -4.96 2.82
CA ASN A 112 4.26 -6.07 2.60
C ASN A 112 4.90 -6.56 3.91
N GLN A 113 5.25 -5.66 4.83
CA GLN A 113 5.75 -6.02 6.16
C GLN A 113 4.69 -6.81 6.95
N ALA A 114 3.43 -6.38 6.90
CA ALA A 114 2.33 -7.10 7.53
C ALA A 114 2.15 -8.51 6.93
N LEU A 115 2.22 -8.63 5.59
CA LEU A 115 2.11 -9.91 4.89
C LEU A 115 3.27 -10.85 5.27
N SER A 116 4.50 -10.36 5.30
CA SER A 116 5.68 -11.12 5.73
C SER A 116 5.53 -11.63 7.16
N ALA A 117 5.14 -10.74 8.08
CA ALA A 117 4.95 -11.10 9.49
C ALA A 117 3.84 -12.14 9.70
N ILE A 118 2.76 -12.10 8.90
CA ILE A 118 1.71 -13.13 8.95
C ILE A 118 2.28 -14.49 8.56
N GLU A 119 3.11 -14.56 7.52
CA GLU A 119 3.73 -15.81 7.09
C GLU A 119 4.75 -16.32 8.14
N GLU A 120 5.52 -15.43 8.76
CA GLU A 120 6.46 -15.76 9.84
C GLU A 120 5.76 -16.31 11.10
N LEU A 121 4.53 -15.88 11.38
CA LEU A 121 3.67 -16.42 12.44
C LEU A 121 3.01 -17.77 12.08
N GLY A 122 3.32 -18.34 10.93
CA GLY A 122 2.75 -19.62 10.46
C GLY A 122 1.52 -19.45 9.58
N GLY A 123 1.33 -18.29 8.99
CA GLY A 123 0.25 -17.97 8.06
C GLY A 123 -1.04 -17.48 8.74
N PRO A 124 -2.11 -17.26 7.97
CA PRO A 124 -3.38 -16.69 8.45
C PRO A 124 -4.24 -17.74 9.19
N THR A 125 -3.78 -18.18 10.35
CA THR A 125 -4.39 -19.28 11.12
C THR A 125 -5.64 -18.86 11.90
N THR A 126 -5.70 -17.60 12.32
CA THR A 126 -6.82 -17.04 13.08
C THR A 126 -7.73 -16.15 12.21
N THR A 127 -8.93 -15.86 12.65
CA THR A 127 -9.84 -14.92 11.98
C THR A 127 -9.21 -13.54 11.84
N ARG A 128 -8.51 -13.07 12.89
CA ARG A 128 -7.84 -11.77 12.88
C ARG A 128 -6.68 -11.72 11.87
N LEU A 129 -5.84 -12.75 11.82
CA LEU A 129 -4.75 -12.84 10.84
C LEU A 129 -5.27 -12.97 9.41
N LYS A 130 -6.38 -13.70 9.19
CA LYS A 130 -7.05 -13.76 7.88
C LYS A 130 -7.52 -12.39 7.43
N ALA A 131 -8.26 -11.68 8.30
CA ALA A 131 -8.73 -10.34 8.00
C ALA A 131 -7.58 -9.36 7.76
N SER A 132 -6.53 -9.40 8.58
CA SER A 132 -5.31 -8.58 8.38
C SER A 132 -4.61 -8.89 7.06
N LYS A 133 -4.53 -10.17 6.65
CA LYS A 133 -3.99 -10.55 5.34
C LYS A 133 -4.84 -9.98 4.19
N GLY A 134 -6.15 -10.11 4.28
CA GLY A 134 -7.08 -9.54 3.30
C GLY A 134 -6.93 -8.04 3.19
N GLU A 135 -6.92 -7.34 4.30
CA GLU A 135 -6.73 -5.89 4.38
C GLU A 135 -5.38 -5.45 3.79
N ALA A 136 -4.27 -6.14 4.14
CA ALA A 136 -2.95 -5.84 3.61
C ALA A 136 -2.89 -5.96 2.07
N LEU A 137 -3.48 -7.02 1.51
CA LEU A 137 -3.57 -7.20 0.06
C LEU A 137 -4.37 -6.08 -0.61
N ILE A 138 -5.49 -5.68 -0.03
CA ILE A 138 -6.31 -4.57 -0.57
C ILE A 138 -5.59 -3.22 -0.45
N CYS A 139 -4.90 -2.93 0.66
CA CYS A 139 -4.08 -1.72 0.81
C CYS A 139 -2.96 -1.66 -0.22
N ARG A 140 -2.26 -2.79 -0.45
CA ARG A 140 -1.22 -2.90 -1.48
C ARG A 140 -1.76 -2.67 -2.88
N ALA A 141 -2.86 -3.34 -3.22
CA ALA A 141 -3.56 -3.16 -4.49
C ALA A 141 -4.00 -1.72 -4.72
N TYR A 142 -4.59 -1.09 -3.70
CA TYR A 142 -5.08 0.28 -3.78
C TYR A 142 -3.95 1.28 -4.03
N SER A 143 -2.85 1.17 -3.30
CA SER A 143 -1.71 2.07 -3.48
C SER A 143 -1.05 1.91 -4.84
N HIS A 144 -0.89 0.67 -5.35
CA HIS A 144 -0.42 0.46 -6.72
C HIS A 144 -1.40 0.99 -7.78
N PHE A 145 -2.71 0.85 -7.55
CA PHE A 145 -3.73 1.40 -8.43
C PHE A 145 -3.65 2.93 -8.50
N VAL A 146 -3.47 3.62 -7.36
CA VAL A 146 -3.27 5.07 -7.32
C VAL A 146 -2.02 5.46 -8.11
N LEU A 147 -0.89 4.79 -7.85
CA LEU A 147 0.37 5.05 -8.55
C LEU A 147 0.25 4.84 -10.07
N ALA A 148 -0.39 3.75 -10.50
CA ALA A 148 -0.58 3.45 -11.92
C ALA A 148 -1.43 4.54 -12.61
N ASN A 149 -2.49 5.01 -11.96
CA ASN A 149 -3.36 6.05 -12.52
C ASN A 149 -2.72 7.45 -12.53
N MET A 150 -1.83 7.73 -11.58
CA MET A 150 -1.16 9.04 -11.50
C MET A 150 0.09 9.14 -12.38
N PHE A 151 0.80 8.03 -12.62
CA PHE A 151 2.14 8.06 -13.21
C PHE A 151 2.28 7.23 -14.49
N CYS A 152 1.22 6.59 -14.97
CA CYS A 152 1.21 5.85 -16.22
C CYS A 152 0.18 6.42 -17.19
N MET A 153 0.21 5.92 -18.43
CA MET A 153 -0.86 6.18 -19.40
C MET A 153 -2.19 5.59 -18.90
N PRO A 154 -3.34 6.17 -19.29
CA PRO A 154 -4.63 5.56 -19.01
C PRO A 154 -4.68 4.10 -19.51
N TYR A 155 -5.25 3.21 -18.71
CA TYR A 155 -5.34 1.81 -19.09
C TYR A 155 -6.23 1.63 -20.32
N ASN A 156 -5.69 0.97 -21.32
CA ASN A 156 -6.43 0.54 -22.50
C ASN A 156 -6.04 -0.91 -22.80
N PRO A 157 -7.00 -1.85 -22.81
CA PRO A 157 -6.71 -3.27 -23.04
C PRO A 157 -5.92 -3.55 -24.32
N ALA A 158 -6.11 -2.73 -25.37
CA ALA A 158 -5.42 -2.91 -26.64
C ALA A 158 -3.94 -2.48 -26.62
N THR A 159 -3.54 -1.61 -25.70
CA THR A 159 -2.20 -0.99 -25.70
C THR A 159 -1.43 -1.16 -24.39
N ALA A 160 -2.08 -1.57 -23.30
CA ALA A 160 -1.48 -1.66 -21.97
C ALA A 160 -0.23 -2.57 -21.93
N GLY A 161 -0.19 -3.61 -22.74
CA GLY A 161 0.98 -4.50 -22.87
C GLY A 161 2.22 -3.84 -23.50
N ASN A 162 2.05 -2.69 -24.15
CA ASN A 162 3.14 -1.92 -24.76
C ASN A 162 3.46 -0.63 -23.97
N CYS A 163 2.67 -0.30 -22.95
CA CYS A 163 2.89 0.87 -22.11
C CYS A 163 3.70 0.47 -20.86
N LEU A 164 4.64 1.34 -20.44
CA LEU A 164 5.36 1.13 -19.20
C LEU A 164 4.43 1.36 -18.01
N GLY A 165 4.47 0.40 -17.08
CA GLY A 165 3.83 0.47 -15.77
C GLY A 165 4.70 1.15 -14.72
N ILE A 166 4.39 0.91 -13.46
CA ILE A 166 5.20 1.24 -12.29
C ILE A 166 5.89 -0.04 -11.77
N PRO A 167 6.96 0.04 -10.97
CA PRO A 167 7.45 -1.12 -10.23
C PRO A 167 6.35 -1.67 -9.30
N TYR A 168 6.04 -2.97 -9.42
CA TYR A 168 5.11 -3.63 -8.52
C TYR A 168 5.86 -4.30 -7.38
N MET A 169 5.59 -3.88 -6.15
CA MET A 169 6.28 -4.34 -4.95
C MET A 169 5.41 -5.37 -4.23
N ASP A 170 5.74 -6.65 -4.35
CA ASP A 170 4.94 -7.76 -3.82
C ASP A 170 5.51 -8.42 -2.56
N HIS A 171 6.66 -7.95 -2.08
CA HIS A 171 7.36 -8.48 -0.90
C HIS A 171 7.96 -7.36 -0.04
N ALA A 172 8.28 -7.69 1.21
CA ALA A 172 8.99 -6.80 2.11
C ALA A 172 10.44 -6.59 1.63
N GLU A 173 10.86 -5.33 1.56
CA GLU A 173 12.20 -5.00 1.10
C GLU A 173 13.23 -5.25 2.20
N THR A 174 14.31 -5.91 1.85
CA THR A 174 15.44 -6.20 2.74
C THR A 174 16.74 -5.52 2.30
N ASP A 175 16.81 -5.03 1.06
CA ASP A 175 17.96 -4.37 0.52
C ASP A 175 17.96 -2.86 0.79
N LEU A 176 19.13 -2.30 1.12
CA LEU A 176 19.28 -0.87 1.37
C LEU A 176 19.20 -0.01 0.10
N ASN A 177 19.49 -0.58 -1.06
CA ASN A 177 19.47 0.13 -2.34
C ASN A 177 18.98 -0.78 -3.46
N PRO A 178 17.72 -1.21 -3.40
CA PRO A 178 17.17 -2.13 -4.37
C PRO A 178 17.02 -1.46 -5.74
N ARG A 179 17.13 -2.25 -6.79
CA ARG A 179 16.86 -1.81 -8.15
C ARG A 179 15.64 -2.51 -8.66
N TYR A 180 14.63 -1.73 -9.06
CA TYR A 180 13.39 -2.24 -9.60
C TYR A 180 13.25 -1.85 -11.07
N GLU A 181 12.80 -2.81 -11.86
CA GLU A 181 12.43 -2.57 -13.24
C GLU A 181 10.93 -2.28 -13.35
N ARG A 182 10.57 -1.49 -14.33
CA ARG A 182 9.17 -1.24 -14.66
C ARG A 182 8.70 -2.32 -15.62
N GLY A 183 7.70 -3.07 -15.22
CA GLY A 183 6.95 -3.95 -16.11
C GLY A 183 6.01 -3.17 -17.03
N THR A 184 5.18 -3.88 -17.76
CA THR A 184 4.10 -3.28 -18.55
C THR A 184 2.94 -2.81 -17.66
N LEU A 185 2.16 -1.87 -18.15
CA LEU A 185 0.95 -1.43 -17.46
C LEU A 185 -0.06 -2.58 -17.31
N GLN A 186 -0.12 -3.48 -18.28
CA GLN A 186 -0.94 -4.69 -18.22
C GLN A 186 -0.55 -5.57 -17.03
N GLU A 187 0.74 -5.88 -16.88
CA GLU A 187 1.25 -6.67 -15.73
C GLU A 187 0.93 -6.02 -14.39
N VAL A 188 1.08 -4.70 -14.28
CA VAL A 188 0.72 -3.98 -13.05
C VAL A 188 -0.76 -4.16 -12.70
N TYR A 189 -1.66 -3.98 -13.68
CA TYR A 189 -3.09 -4.16 -13.45
C TYR A 189 -3.43 -5.63 -13.13
N GLU A 190 -2.81 -6.60 -13.78
CA GLU A 190 -2.99 -8.02 -13.46
C GLU A 190 -2.57 -8.34 -12.02
N MET A 191 -1.46 -7.76 -11.54
CA MET A 191 -1.00 -7.94 -10.15
C MET A 191 -1.96 -7.28 -9.15
N ILE A 192 -2.47 -6.08 -9.45
CA ILE A 192 -3.51 -5.42 -8.65
C ILE A 192 -4.76 -6.31 -8.56
N GLY A 193 -5.20 -6.88 -9.68
CA GLY A 193 -6.36 -7.78 -9.72
C GLY A 193 -6.15 -9.03 -8.87
N LYS A 194 -4.98 -9.66 -8.92
CA LYS A 194 -4.64 -10.81 -8.09
C LYS A 194 -4.73 -10.49 -6.60
N ASP A 195 -4.23 -9.34 -6.18
CA ASP A 195 -4.32 -8.91 -4.79
C ASP A 195 -5.78 -8.66 -4.35
N ILE A 196 -6.60 -8.05 -5.21
CA ILE A 196 -8.03 -7.83 -4.95
C ILE A 196 -8.77 -9.17 -4.80
N GLU A 197 -8.57 -10.08 -5.74
CA GLU A 197 -9.24 -11.39 -5.76
C GLU A 197 -8.82 -12.28 -4.57
N ALA A 198 -7.55 -12.21 -4.17
CA ALA A 198 -7.05 -12.93 -3.02
C ALA A 198 -7.47 -12.26 -1.68
N GLY A 199 -7.56 -10.93 -1.64
CA GLY A 199 -7.82 -10.17 -0.42
C GLY A 199 -9.28 -10.19 0.00
N ILE A 200 -10.22 -9.91 -0.90
CA ILE A 200 -11.65 -9.79 -0.57
C ILE A 200 -12.21 -10.99 0.20
N PRO A 201 -11.95 -12.26 -0.19
CA PRO A 201 -12.48 -13.41 0.53
C PRO A 201 -11.95 -13.59 1.96
N LEU A 202 -10.86 -12.93 2.32
CA LEU A 202 -10.23 -13.00 3.63
C LEU A 202 -10.74 -11.93 4.59
N ILE A 203 -11.38 -10.88 4.10
CA ILE A 203 -11.88 -9.78 4.93
C ILE A 203 -13.06 -10.27 5.77
N ASP A 204 -12.97 -10.02 7.06
CA ASP A 204 -14.02 -10.28 8.04
C ASP A 204 -14.20 -9.03 8.92
N ASP A 205 -15.31 -8.33 8.74
CA ASP A 205 -15.62 -7.08 9.44
C ASP A 205 -15.72 -7.27 10.96
N THR A 206 -15.96 -8.51 11.43
CA THR A 206 -16.01 -8.82 12.88
C THR A 206 -14.65 -8.83 13.55
N ALA A 207 -13.57 -8.90 12.77
CA ALA A 207 -12.20 -8.83 13.27
C ALA A 207 -11.78 -7.42 13.70
N TYR A 208 -12.51 -6.39 13.27
CA TYR A 208 -12.17 -4.98 13.52
C TYR A 208 -13.01 -4.39 14.66
N SER A 209 -12.36 -3.65 15.55
CA SER A 209 -13.09 -2.90 16.59
C SER A 209 -13.95 -1.77 16.01
N VAL A 210 -13.46 -1.11 14.96
CA VAL A 210 -14.16 -0.04 14.21
C VAL A 210 -13.99 -0.29 12.71
N PRO A 211 -14.85 -1.12 12.09
CA PRO A 211 -14.70 -1.50 10.67
C PRO A 211 -14.63 -0.32 9.69
N LYS A 212 -15.18 0.84 10.05
CA LYS A 212 -15.19 2.04 9.18
C LYS A 212 -13.79 2.65 8.96
N TYR A 213 -12.82 2.30 9.79
CA TYR A 213 -11.43 2.77 9.64
C TYR A 213 -10.55 1.81 8.85
N HIS A 214 -11.11 0.71 8.37
CA HIS A 214 -10.40 -0.35 7.65
C HIS A 214 -10.99 -0.54 6.26
N PHE A 215 -10.24 -1.21 5.38
CA PHE A 215 -10.85 -1.82 4.20
C PHE A 215 -11.76 -2.97 4.65
N ASN A 216 -12.94 -2.60 5.14
CA ASN A 216 -13.99 -3.55 5.40
C ASN A 216 -14.50 -4.15 4.08
N TYR A 217 -15.30 -5.21 4.16
CA TYR A 217 -15.77 -5.95 2.99
C TYR A 217 -16.44 -5.05 1.94
N LYS A 218 -17.27 -4.11 2.40
CA LYS A 218 -17.94 -3.15 1.52
C LYS A 218 -16.97 -2.21 0.82
N ALA A 219 -16.01 -1.64 1.55
CA ALA A 219 -15.01 -0.74 1.00
C ALA A 219 -14.11 -1.45 -0.03
N ALA A 220 -13.74 -2.71 0.25
CA ALA A 220 -12.98 -3.53 -0.67
C ALA A 220 -13.78 -3.85 -1.96
N CYS A 221 -15.07 -4.16 -1.85
CA CYS A 221 -15.94 -4.33 -3.02
C CYS A 221 -16.11 -3.04 -3.83
N CYS A 222 -16.23 -1.87 -3.17
CA CYS A 222 -16.26 -0.58 -3.87
C CYS A 222 -14.97 -0.32 -4.64
N PHE A 223 -13.82 -0.64 -4.04
CA PHE A 223 -12.53 -0.50 -4.72
C PHE A 223 -12.41 -1.48 -5.90
N ALA A 224 -12.77 -2.74 -5.71
CA ALA A 224 -12.79 -3.74 -6.78
C ALA A 224 -13.66 -3.30 -7.96
N SER A 225 -14.87 -2.78 -7.69
CA SER A 225 -15.74 -2.25 -8.75
C SER A 225 -15.06 -1.12 -9.53
N ARG A 226 -14.38 -0.18 -8.84
CA ARG A 226 -13.62 0.89 -9.50
C ARG A 226 -12.47 0.34 -10.34
N TYR A 227 -11.71 -0.61 -9.80
CA TYR A 227 -10.61 -1.24 -10.52
C TYR A 227 -11.07 -1.89 -11.82
N TYR A 228 -12.13 -2.70 -11.79
CA TYR A 228 -12.67 -3.35 -12.98
C TYR A 228 -13.29 -2.35 -13.97
N LEU A 229 -13.87 -1.24 -13.47
CA LEU A 229 -14.33 -0.15 -14.32
C LEU A 229 -13.17 0.45 -15.15
N PHE A 230 -12.02 0.68 -14.52
CA PHE A 230 -10.83 1.19 -15.20
C PHE A 230 -10.23 0.17 -16.19
N MET A 231 -10.36 -1.12 -15.90
CA MET A 231 -10.00 -2.19 -16.84
C MET A 231 -10.97 -2.37 -18.01
N GLN A 232 -12.13 -1.69 -17.99
CA GLN A 232 -13.24 -1.86 -18.93
C GLN A 232 -13.87 -3.27 -18.84
N ASP A 233 -13.72 -3.95 -17.70
CA ASP A 233 -14.40 -5.20 -17.39
C ASP A 233 -15.72 -4.90 -16.68
N TRP A 234 -16.74 -4.64 -17.50
CA TRP A 234 -18.06 -4.19 -17.05
C TRP A 234 -18.79 -5.22 -16.19
N ASP A 235 -18.63 -6.50 -16.49
CA ASP A 235 -19.29 -7.59 -15.78
C ASP A 235 -18.79 -7.69 -14.33
N ASN A 236 -17.48 -7.67 -14.13
CA ASN A 236 -16.89 -7.66 -12.79
C ASN A 236 -17.14 -6.32 -12.07
N ALA A 237 -17.11 -5.19 -12.77
CA ALA A 237 -17.47 -3.90 -12.18
C ALA A 237 -18.88 -3.91 -11.60
N ILE A 238 -19.86 -4.41 -12.35
CA ILE A 238 -21.27 -4.56 -11.92
C ILE A 238 -21.38 -5.55 -10.76
N LYS A 239 -20.70 -6.69 -10.84
CA LYS A 239 -20.68 -7.72 -9.79
C LYS A 239 -20.25 -7.11 -8.45
N TYR A 240 -19.10 -6.48 -8.39
CA TYR A 240 -18.57 -5.92 -7.14
C TYR A 240 -19.37 -4.69 -6.67
N ALA A 241 -19.88 -3.87 -7.57
CA ALA A 241 -20.83 -2.79 -7.21
C ALA A 241 -22.10 -3.36 -6.55
N THR A 242 -22.65 -4.43 -7.11
CA THR A 242 -23.85 -5.09 -6.56
C THR A 242 -23.55 -5.68 -5.17
N MET A 243 -22.39 -6.30 -4.98
CA MET A 243 -21.95 -6.81 -3.67
C MET A 243 -21.83 -5.69 -2.64
N ALA A 244 -21.24 -4.56 -3.01
CA ALA A 244 -21.12 -3.39 -2.13
C ALA A 244 -22.49 -2.79 -1.76
N LEU A 245 -23.43 -2.71 -2.72
CA LEU A 245 -24.76 -2.14 -2.52
C LEU A 245 -25.69 -3.07 -1.73
N SER A 246 -25.61 -4.39 -1.90
CA SER A 246 -26.44 -5.35 -1.18
C SER A 246 -26.27 -5.24 0.34
N LEU A 247 -25.08 -4.87 0.80
CA LEU A 247 -24.78 -4.65 2.21
C LEU A 247 -25.41 -3.35 2.76
N ILE A 248 -25.70 -2.36 1.92
CA ILE A 248 -26.37 -1.12 2.35
C ILE A 248 -27.83 -1.41 2.73
N HIS A 249 -28.49 -2.26 1.98
CA HIS A 249 -29.91 -2.62 2.24
C HIS A 249 -30.09 -3.47 3.50
N ILE A 250 -29.06 -4.18 3.95
CA ILE A 250 -29.09 -4.96 5.19
C ILE A 250 -28.86 -4.06 6.42
N SER A 251 -28.04 -3.00 6.29
CA SER A 251 -27.67 -2.13 7.41
C SER A 251 -28.60 -0.93 7.62
N GLU A 252 -29.52 -0.60 6.72
CA GLU A 252 -30.47 0.52 6.82
C GLU A 252 -31.94 0.14 6.54
N PRO A 253 -32.56 -0.81 7.25
CA PRO A 253 -33.97 -1.09 7.04
C PRO A 253 -34.91 -0.05 7.66
N THR A 254 -34.43 0.94 8.42
CA THR A 254 -35.28 1.72 9.34
C THR A 254 -35.44 3.20 9.02
N ARG A 255 -34.81 3.76 8.00
CA ARG A 255 -34.93 5.21 7.71
C ARG A 255 -36.09 5.64 6.81
N ARG A 256 -36.91 4.70 6.32
CA ARG A 256 -38.04 5.05 5.44
C ARG A 256 -39.38 5.28 6.15
N SER A 257 -39.50 5.26 7.46
CA SER A 257 -40.77 5.37 8.16
C SER A 257 -41.10 6.72 8.79
N TYR A 258 -40.34 7.79 8.48
CA TYR A 258 -40.63 9.13 9.04
C TYR A 258 -40.71 10.21 7.95
N ILE A 259 -41.47 9.96 6.88
CA ILE A 259 -42.04 11.02 6.03
C ILE A 259 -43.44 10.57 5.68
N SER A 260 -44.35 10.86 6.57
CA SER A 260 -45.78 11.00 6.33
C SER A 260 -46.31 12.20 7.08
#